data_4ee01818d8070dbf14c77f8414213e07
#
_entry.id   4ee01818d8070dbf14c77f8414213e07
#
_cell.length_a   1.000
_cell.length_b   1.000
_cell.length_c   1.000
_cell.angle_alpha   90.00
_cell.angle_beta   90.00
_cell.angle_gamma   90.00
#
_symmetry.space_group_name_H-M   'P 1'
#
loop_
_entity.id
_entity.type
_entity.pdbx_description
1 polymer ?
#
loop_
_entity_poly.entity_id
_entity_poly.type
_entity_poly.pdbx_seq_one_letter_code
_entity_poly.pdbx_strand_id
1 'polypeptide(L)'
;VKKLGAVVTGFEIGPQAEKYSNEFGIDVINDYFKASHLDKKVDCIFSSGCLEHIIDLNDFMKQSFKALEKGGLFFASVPNALPDFEKGSVSHLCHEHINYFTIQNSTRFLRKCGFTNCGSSTNSVGNEIFLWGYKPLKKNRNISERNELAEFEQELDYLRSYDKALKSNLSKEISALQSLVNDSNKKIGFYGGGATISYLANIQEHSRFFDGDEAKWGNKWMPGLSEIEDP
;
A
#
# COMPACT_ATOMS: atom_id res chain seq x y z
N VAL A 1 -7.87 20.71 1.45
CA VAL A 1 -9.25 20.70 2.01
C VAL A 1 -9.45 21.77 3.05
N LYS A 2 -8.55 21.93 4.05
CA LYS A 2 -8.66 23.04 5.05
C LYS A 2 -8.75 24.42 4.41
N LYS A 3 -7.92 24.71 3.41
CA LYS A 3 -7.98 25.99 2.65
C LYS A 3 -9.32 26.25 1.94
N LEU A 4 -10.15 25.20 1.80
CA LEU A 4 -11.50 25.28 1.24
C LEU A 4 -12.58 25.35 2.32
N GLY A 5 -12.21 25.59 3.59
CA GLY A 5 -13.13 25.74 4.71
C GLY A 5 -13.53 24.44 5.41
N ALA A 6 -12.92 23.29 5.09
CA ALA A 6 -13.19 22.05 5.78
C ALA A 6 -12.56 22.04 7.19
N VAL A 7 -13.28 21.50 8.17
CA VAL A 7 -12.73 21.12 9.47
C VAL A 7 -12.06 19.75 9.31
N VAL A 8 -10.78 19.65 9.67
CA VAL A 8 -9.96 18.46 9.41
C VAL A 8 -9.35 17.97 10.71
N THR A 9 -9.50 16.68 10.99
CA THR A 9 -8.78 15.96 12.04
C THR A 9 -7.95 14.87 11.37
N GLY A 10 -6.64 14.84 11.65
CA GLY A 10 -5.71 13.81 11.19
C GLY A 10 -5.55 12.69 12.22
N PHE A 11 -5.13 11.52 11.75
CA PHE A 11 -4.70 10.41 12.59
C PHE A 11 -3.33 9.96 12.10
N GLU A 12 -2.37 9.86 13.01
CA GLU A 12 -1.00 9.43 12.72
C GLU A 12 -0.44 8.68 13.91
N ILE A 13 0.02 7.45 13.71
CA ILE A 13 0.59 6.61 14.78
C ILE A 13 2.08 6.86 15.00
N GLY A 14 2.74 7.45 14.02
CA GLY A 14 4.17 7.72 14.06
C GLY A 14 4.53 8.97 14.86
N PRO A 15 5.82 9.18 15.11
CA PRO A 15 6.33 10.34 15.86
C PRO A 15 6.12 11.68 15.11
N GLN A 16 5.67 11.65 13.85
CA GLN A 16 5.44 12.82 13.02
C GLN A 16 4.12 13.54 13.32
N ALA A 17 3.25 12.98 14.16
CA ALA A 17 1.91 13.52 14.46
C ALA A 17 1.96 15.00 14.88
N GLU A 18 2.83 15.34 15.83
CA GLU A 18 3.02 16.72 16.30
C GLU A 18 3.56 17.64 15.20
N LYS A 19 4.54 17.17 14.41
CA LYS A 19 5.07 17.91 13.26
C LYS A 19 3.96 18.24 12.27
N TYR A 20 3.13 17.27 11.90
CA TYR A 20 2.03 17.49 10.96
C TYR A 20 0.95 18.42 11.52
N SER A 21 0.65 18.31 12.81
CA SER A 21 -0.27 19.24 13.48
C SER A 21 0.22 20.69 13.33
N ASN A 22 1.49 20.94 13.63
CA ASN A 22 2.10 22.25 13.55
C ASN A 22 2.21 22.77 12.09
N GLU A 23 2.68 21.92 11.19
CA GLU A 23 2.91 22.29 9.79
C GLU A 23 1.62 22.61 9.03
N PHE A 24 0.57 21.80 9.22
CA PHE A 24 -0.70 21.97 8.51
C PHE A 24 -1.74 22.73 9.31
N GLY A 25 -1.47 23.00 10.59
CA GLY A 25 -2.38 23.71 11.51
C GLY A 25 -3.71 22.97 11.68
N ILE A 26 -3.71 21.64 11.73
CA ILE A 26 -4.87 20.77 11.94
C ILE A 26 -4.69 19.99 13.24
N ASP A 27 -5.79 19.54 13.81
CA ASP A 27 -5.71 18.61 14.95
C ASP A 27 -5.27 17.25 14.45
N VAL A 28 -4.18 16.69 14.99
CA VAL A 28 -3.70 15.33 14.68
C VAL A 28 -3.71 14.51 15.96
N ILE A 29 -4.48 13.44 15.94
CA ILE A 29 -4.57 12.46 17.03
C ILE A 29 -3.46 11.42 16.80
N ASN A 30 -2.54 11.32 17.76
CA ASN A 30 -1.44 10.34 17.72
C ASN A 30 -1.92 9.00 18.28
N ASP A 31 -2.78 8.34 17.56
CA ASP A 31 -3.29 6.98 17.85
C ASP A 31 -3.86 6.36 16.55
N TYR A 32 -4.15 5.07 16.62
CA TYR A 32 -4.93 4.38 15.59
C TYR A 32 -6.33 5.00 15.47
N PHE A 33 -6.82 5.06 14.23
CA PHE A 33 -8.15 5.58 13.98
C PHE A 33 -9.22 4.73 14.67
N LYS A 34 -10.07 5.39 15.48
CA LYS A 34 -11.29 4.86 16.09
C LYS A 34 -12.40 5.89 16.01
N ALA A 35 -13.62 5.46 15.72
CA ALA A 35 -14.77 6.37 15.70
C ALA A 35 -15.02 7.08 17.04
N SER A 36 -14.57 6.48 18.15
CA SER A 36 -14.69 7.06 19.49
C SER A 36 -13.77 8.24 19.77
N HIS A 37 -12.76 8.47 18.93
CA HIS A 37 -11.88 9.64 19.05
C HIS A 37 -12.49 10.91 18.47
N LEU A 38 -13.59 10.77 17.76
CA LEU A 38 -14.30 11.90 17.17
C LEU A 38 -15.51 12.29 18.04
N ASP A 39 -15.62 13.56 18.41
CA ASP A 39 -16.74 14.09 19.16
C ASP A 39 -18.07 14.03 18.39
N LYS A 40 -17.99 14.07 17.08
CA LYS A 40 -19.12 14.00 16.15
C LYS A 40 -18.77 13.21 14.90
N LYS A 41 -19.80 12.75 14.21
CA LYS A 41 -19.62 12.12 12.89
C LYS A 41 -19.10 13.12 11.88
N VAL A 42 -18.45 12.58 10.83
CA VAL A 42 -17.81 13.34 9.77
C VAL A 42 -18.48 13.08 8.43
N ASP A 43 -18.40 14.07 7.53
CA ASP A 43 -18.95 13.97 6.17
C ASP A 43 -18.05 13.16 5.23
N CYS A 44 -16.76 13.12 5.53
CA CYS A 44 -15.78 12.44 4.68
C CYS A 44 -14.65 11.83 5.50
N ILE A 45 -14.23 10.63 5.13
CA ILE A 45 -12.99 10.01 5.57
C ILE A 45 -12.12 9.83 4.34
N PHE A 46 -10.89 10.32 4.42
CA PHE A 46 -9.87 10.16 3.40
C PHE A 46 -8.69 9.36 3.97
N SER A 47 -8.24 8.35 3.23
CA SER A 47 -7.07 7.53 3.57
C SER A 47 -6.18 7.38 2.35
N SER A 48 -4.89 7.60 2.48
CA SER A 48 -3.93 7.52 1.37
C SER A 48 -2.71 6.72 1.81
N GLY A 49 -2.34 5.69 1.04
CA GLY A 49 -1.18 4.86 1.33
C GLY A 49 -1.22 4.24 2.73
N CYS A 50 -2.38 3.74 3.16
CA CYS A 50 -2.59 3.28 4.52
C CYS A 50 -3.29 1.90 4.59
N LEU A 51 -4.31 1.66 3.75
CA LEU A 51 -5.13 0.44 3.84
C LEU A 51 -4.30 -0.82 3.59
N GLU A 52 -3.27 -0.74 2.76
CA GLU A 52 -2.36 -1.83 2.45
C GLU A 52 -1.56 -2.31 3.67
N HIS A 53 -1.40 -1.45 4.69
CA HIS A 53 -0.63 -1.71 5.91
C HIS A 53 -1.48 -2.14 7.11
N ILE A 54 -2.81 -2.05 7.01
CA ILE A 54 -3.71 -2.29 8.15
C ILE A 54 -3.93 -3.79 8.37
N ILE A 55 -3.53 -4.30 9.53
CA ILE A 55 -3.69 -5.71 9.91
C ILE A 55 -5.16 -6.10 10.02
N ASP A 56 -5.96 -5.37 10.80
CA ASP A 56 -7.40 -5.58 10.90
C ASP A 56 -8.17 -4.55 10.08
N LEU A 57 -8.11 -4.75 8.76
CA LEU A 57 -8.79 -3.89 7.80
C LEU A 57 -10.32 -3.91 7.99
N ASN A 58 -10.88 -5.03 8.45
CA ASN A 58 -12.32 -5.13 8.72
C ASN A 58 -12.75 -4.24 9.89
N ASP A 59 -11.98 -4.18 10.97
CA ASP A 59 -12.28 -3.29 12.09
C ASP A 59 -12.11 -1.83 11.66
N PHE A 60 -11.03 -1.48 10.96
CA PHE A 60 -10.84 -0.13 10.43
C PHE A 60 -12.05 0.34 9.60
N MET A 61 -12.56 -0.51 8.72
CA MET A 61 -13.73 -0.17 7.89
C MET A 61 -15.01 -0.06 8.71
N LYS A 62 -15.20 -0.89 9.74
CA LYS A 62 -16.32 -0.75 10.70
C LYS A 62 -16.25 0.57 11.46
N GLN A 63 -15.06 0.96 11.94
CA GLN A 63 -14.84 2.25 12.60
C GLN A 63 -15.13 3.41 11.64
N SER A 64 -14.63 3.31 10.40
CA SER A 64 -14.87 4.32 9.36
C SER A 64 -16.37 4.45 9.04
N PHE A 65 -17.04 3.32 8.87
CA PHE A 65 -18.49 3.32 8.64
C PHE A 65 -19.28 3.91 9.82
N LYS A 66 -18.85 3.64 11.06
CA LYS A 66 -19.47 4.18 12.28
C LYS A 66 -19.26 5.70 12.38
N ALA A 67 -18.05 6.17 12.06
CA ALA A 67 -17.67 7.58 12.16
C ALA A 67 -18.36 8.48 11.13
N LEU A 68 -18.70 7.95 9.95
CA LEU A 68 -19.34 8.72 8.90
C LEU A 68 -20.79 9.08 9.20
N GLU A 69 -21.20 10.26 8.77
CA GLU A 69 -22.62 10.62 8.66
C GLU A 69 -23.33 9.77 7.61
N LYS A 70 -24.65 9.72 7.64
CA LYS A 70 -25.46 9.14 6.57
C LYS A 70 -25.24 9.95 5.28
N GLY A 71 -24.97 9.28 4.17
CA GLY A 71 -24.57 9.92 2.92
C GLY A 71 -23.09 10.35 2.89
N GLY A 72 -22.35 10.18 3.97
CA GLY A 72 -20.93 10.52 4.04
C GLY A 72 -20.07 9.65 3.13
N LEU A 73 -18.96 10.22 2.69
CA LEU A 73 -18.02 9.65 1.73
C LEU A 73 -16.85 8.97 2.44
N PHE A 74 -16.58 7.72 2.09
CA PHE A 74 -15.27 7.10 2.28
C PHE A 74 -14.49 7.17 0.97
N PHE A 75 -13.27 7.70 1.01
CA PHE A 75 -12.38 7.78 -0.15
C PHE A 75 -10.98 7.32 0.29
N ALA A 76 -10.34 6.50 -0.53
CA ALA A 76 -8.95 6.10 -0.28
C ALA A 76 -8.14 6.00 -1.56
N SER A 77 -6.82 6.10 -1.42
CA SER A 77 -5.86 5.72 -2.45
C SER A 77 -4.96 4.61 -1.92
N VAL A 78 -4.71 3.61 -2.77
CA VAL A 78 -3.91 2.41 -2.46
C VAL A 78 -3.09 2.00 -3.68
N PRO A 79 -1.95 1.31 -3.50
CA PRO A 79 -1.22 0.73 -4.61
C PRO A 79 -2.06 -0.27 -5.40
N ASN A 80 -1.92 -0.24 -6.74
CA ASN A 80 -2.54 -1.23 -7.61
C ASN A 80 -1.63 -2.44 -7.78
N ALA A 81 -2.00 -3.57 -7.22
CA ALA A 81 -1.21 -4.78 -7.29
C ALA A 81 -1.28 -5.50 -8.66
N LEU A 82 -2.31 -5.23 -9.48
CA LEU A 82 -2.55 -5.97 -10.72
C LEU A 82 -1.38 -5.88 -11.73
N PRO A 83 -0.80 -4.70 -12.03
CA PRO A 83 0.34 -4.62 -12.96
C PRO A 83 1.56 -5.44 -12.53
N ASP A 84 1.81 -5.54 -11.23
CA ASP A 84 2.91 -6.35 -10.71
C ASP A 84 2.58 -7.83 -10.72
N PHE A 85 1.34 -8.21 -10.47
CA PHE A 85 0.88 -9.59 -10.60
C PHE A 85 1.00 -10.07 -12.05
N GLU A 86 0.61 -9.27 -13.03
CA GLU A 86 0.71 -9.61 -14.45
C GLU A 86 2.16 -9.75 -14.93
N LYS A 87 3.05 -8.91 -14.41
CA LYS A 87 4.48 -8.90 -14.76
C LYS A 87 5.30 -9.90 -13.95
N GLY A 88 4.78 -10.49 -12.90
CA GLY A 88 5.58 -11.29 -11.95
C GLY A 88 6.65 -10.45 -11.24
N SER A 89 6.33 -9.19 -10.92
CA SER A 89 7.23 -8.25 -10.23
C SER A 89 7.21 -8.48 -8.72
N VAL A 90 8.33 -8.24 -8.06
CA VAL A 90 8.47 -8.26 -6.59
C VAL A 90 8.19 -6.90 -5.94
N SER A 91 7.92 -5.87 -6.72
CA SER A 91 7.85 -4.46 -6.25
C SER A 91 6.89 -4.25 -5.09
N HIS A 92 5.74 -4.93 -5.09
CA HIS A 92 4.74 -4.84 -4.02
C HIS A 92 4.93 -5.87 -2.89
N LEU A 93 5.82 -6.85 -3.05
CA LEU A 93 6.10 -7.83 -2.01
C LEU A 93 7.03 -7.25 -0.95
N CYS A 94 6.53 -6.35 -0.14
CA CYS A 94 7.21 -5.88 1.06
C CYS A 94 6.48 -6.37 2.31
N HIS A 95 7.20 -6.51 3.40
CA HIS A 95 6.64 -7.02 4.66
C HIS A 95 5.58 -6.09 5.27
N GLU A 96 5.53 -4.84 4.83
CA GLU A 96 4.58 -3.84 5.30
C GLU A 96 3.23 -3.91 4.56
N HIS A 97 3.20 -4.45 3.32
CA HIS A 97 1.98 -4.62 2.56
C HIS A 97 1.30 -5.93 2.93
N ILE A 98 0.27 -5.86 3.73
CA ILE A 98 -0.53 -7.01 4.20
C ILE A 98 -1.75 -7.21 3.30
N ASN A 99 -2.27 -6.12 2.74
CA ASN A 99 -3.44 -6.13 1.88
C ASN A 99 -3.07 -5.71 0.46
N TYR A 100 -3.58 -6.45 -0.53
CA TYR A 100 -3.34 -6.20 -1.95
C TYR A 100 -4.63 -5.83 -2.65
N PHE A 101 -4.60 -4.71 -3.37
CA PHE A 101 -5.78 -4.15 -4.02
C PHE A 101 -5.67 -4.23 -5.53
N THR A 102 -6.81 -4.58 -6.15
CA THR A 102 -7.10 -4.43 -7.58
C THR A 102 -8.37 -3.60 -7.73
N ILE A 103 -8.67 -3.11 -8.93
CA ILE A 103 -9.92 -2.38 -9.17
C ILE A 103 -11.15 -3.22 -8.76
N GLN A 104 -11.14 -4.49 -9.12
CA GLN A 104 -12.25 -5.41 -8.85
C GLN A 104 -12.45 -5.65 -7.36
N ASN A 105 -11.37 -6.05 -6.65
CA ASN A 105 -11.50 -6.38 -5.23
C ASN A 105 -11.77 -5.14 -4.37
N SER A 106 -11.24 -3.97 -4.73
CA SER A 106 -11.48 -2.71 -4.01
C SER A 106 -12.95 -2.34 -3.95
N THR A 107 -13.63 -2.37 -5.10
CA THR A 107 -15.06 -2.04 -5.17
C THR A 107 -15.92 -3.08 -4.46
N ARG A 108 -15.60 -4.38 -4.61
CA ARG A 108 -16.27 -5.49 -3.90
C ARG A 108 -16.09 -5.36 -2.39
N PHE A 109 -14.86 -5.06 -1.93
CA PHE A 109 -14.55 -4.87 -0.52
C PHE A 109 -15.39 -3.76 0.10
N LEU A 110 -15.50 -2.60 -0.53
CA LEU A 110 -16.34 -1.50 -0.04
C LEU A 110 -17.81 -1.90 0.09
N ARG A 111 -18.35 -2.63 -0.90
CA ARG A 111 -19.74 -3.15 -0.84
C ARG A 111 -19.94 -4.10 0.34
N LYS A 112 -18.97 -5.01 0.58
CA LYS A 112 -19.01 -5.93 1.74
C LYS A 112 -18.95 -5.18 3.07
N CYS A 113 -18.28 -4.04 3.13
CA CYS A 113 -18.27 -3.15 4.29
C CYS A 113 -19.57 -2.35 4.47
N GLY A 114 -20.54 -2.50 3.56
CA GLY A 114 -21.86 -1.87 3.65
C GLY A 114 -21.98 -0.52 2.95
N PHE A 115 -20.95 -0.10 2.22
CA PHE A 115 -21.02 1.12 1.41
C PHE A 115 -21.85 0.90 0.15
N THR A 116 -22.41 1.99 -0.36
CA THR A 116 -23.21 2.05 -1.61
C THR A 116 -22.57 3.06 -2.57
N ASN A 117 -23.01 3.01 -3.84
CA ASN A 117 -22.42 3.85 -4.89
C ASN A 117 -20.89 3.76 -4.91
N CYS A 118 -20.39 2.52 -4.71
CA CYS A 118 -18.96 2.25 -4.70
C CYS A 118 -18.40 2.28 -6.11
N GLY A 119 -17.20 2.83 -6.23
CA GLY A 119 -16.44 2.83 -7.46
C GLY A 119 -14.95 2.82 -7.18
N SER A 120 -14.18 2.57 -8.23
CA SER A 120 -12.74 2.68 -8.23
C SER A 120 -12.22 3.09 -9.60
N SER A 121 -11.08 3.76 -9.63
CA SER A 121 -10.36 4.12 -10.85
C SER A 121 -8.87 4.10 -10.57
N THR A 122 -8.06 4.03 -11.62
CA THR A 122 -6.59 4.19 -11.49
C THR A 122 -6.16 5.62 -11.83
N ASN A 123 -4.97 5.98 -11.36
CA ASN A 123 -4.27 7.15 -11.88
C ASN A 123 -3.84 6.91 -13.34
N SER A 124 -3.32 7.94 -14.01
CA SER A 124 -2.90 7.88 -15.42
C SER A 124 -1.79 6.86 -15.72
N VAL A 125 -1.00 6.50 -14.72
CA VAL A 125 0.09 5.52 -14.83
C VAL A 125 -0.41 4.10 -14.55
N GLY A 126 -1.55 3.94 -13.86
CA GLY A 126 -2.14 2.65 -13.54
C GLY A 126 -1.58 1.96 -12.30
N ASN A 127 -0.67 2.61 -11.56
CA ASN A 127 0.00 2.02 -10.38
C ASN A 127 -0.70 2.32 -9.05
N GLU A 128 -1.72 3.17 -9.04
CA GLU A 128 -2.49 3.57 -7.87
C GLU A 128 -3.98 3.47 -8.14
N ILE A 129 -4.75 3.00 -7.18
CA ILE A 129 -6.20 2.92 -7.22
C ILE A 129 -6.77 3.99 -6.30
N PHE A 130 -7.69 4.78 -6.82
CA PHE A 130 -8.63 5.58 -6.06
C PHE A 130 -9.92 4.79 -5.89
N LEU A 131 -10.37 4.60 -4.65
CA LEU A 131 -11.60 3.89 -4.35
C LEU A 131 -12.50 4.73 -3.48
N TRP A 132 -13.81 4.62 -3.68
CA TRP A 132 -14.79 5.40 -2.93
C TRP A 132 -16.10 4.65 -2.73
N GLY A 133 -16.80 5.02 -1.68
CA GLY A 133 -18.14 4.53 -1.37
C GLY A 133 -18.86 5.45 -0.40
N TYR A 134 -20.16 5.46 -0.50
CA TYR A 134 -21.00 6.31 0.34
C TYR A 134 -21.71 5.48 1.40
N LYS A 135 -21.75 5.99 2.62
CA LYS A 135 -22.60 5.39 3.65
C LYS A 135 -24.07 5.59 3.29
N PRO A 136 -24.89 4.52 3.23
CA PRO A 136 -26.25 4.63 2.77
C PRO A 136 -27.09 5.53 3.69
N LEU A 137 -28.02 6.29 3.10
CA LEU A 137 -28.99 7.14 3.82
C LEU A 137 -29.97 6.30 4.63
N LYS A 138 -30.35 5.12 4.12
CA LYS A 138 -31.23 4.14 4.78
C LYS A 138 -30.51 2.81 4.85
N LYS A 139 -30.78 2.01 5.89
CA LYS A 139 -30.20 0.68 6.03
C LYS A 139 -30.65 -0.21 4.86
N ASN A 140 -29.77 -0.47 3.92
CA ASN A 140 -30.03 -1.35 2.78
C ASN A 140 -29.88 -2.81 3.25
N ARG A 141 -30.89 -3.65 2.98
CA ARG A 141 -30.86 -5.07 3.36
C ARG A 141 -30.38 -6.00 2.21
N ASN A 142 -30.22 -5.46 1.02
CA ASN A 142 -29.90 -6.27 -0.17
C ASN A 142 -28.54 -5.84 -0.74
N ILE A 143 -27.48 -6.43 -0.24
CA ILE A 143 -26.21 -6.51 -0.98
C ILE A 143 -26.42 -7.68 -1.95
N SER A 144 -26.44 -7.42 -3.25
CA SER A 144 -26.55 -8.48 -4.26
C SER A 144 -25.28 -9.32 -4.24
N GLU A 145 -25.39 -10.58 -3.83
CA GLU A 145 -24.31 -11.58 -3.87
C GLU A 145 -24.01 -12.10 -5.29
N ARG A 146 -24.64 -11.50 -6.31
CA ARG A 146 -24.48 -11.94 -7.70
C ARG A 146 -23.06 -11.66 -8.19
N ASN A 147 -22.35 -12.71 -8.57
CA ASN A 147 -21.01 -12.80 -9.18
C ASN A 147 -19.79 -12.80 -8.23
N GLU A 148 -19.92 -12.81 -6.92
CA GLU A 148 -18.76 -12.84 -6.01
C GLU A 148 -17.84 -14.05 -6.25
N LEU A 149 -18.43 -15.22 -6.59
CA LEU A 149 -17.63 -16.43 -6.82
C LEU A 149 -16.79 -16.35 -8.09
N ALA A 150 -17.38 -15.87 -9.19
CA ALA A 150 -16.65 -15.72 -10.45
C ALA A 150 -15.53 -14.67 -10.35
N GLU A 151 -15.79 -13.56 -9.65
CA GLU A 151 -14.77 -12.53 -9.39
C GLU A 151 -13.64 -13.08 -8.51
N PHE A 152 -13.96 -13.91 -7.52
CA PHE A 152 -12.98 -14.56 -6.66
C PHE A 152 -12.14 -15.59 -7.43
N GLU A 153 -12.74 -16.40 -8.30
CA GLU A 153 -12.02 -17.34 -9.16
C GLU A 153 -11.06 -16.63 -10.09
N GLN A 154 -11.48 -15.50 -10.68
CA GLN A 154 -10.61 -14.68 -11.50
C GLN A 154 -9.39 -14.15 -10.72
N GLU A 155 -9.59 -13.71 -9.50
CA GLU A 155 -8.49 -13.25 -8.63
C GLU A 155 -7.53 -14.39 -8.27
N LEU A 156 -8.04 -15.60 -8.02
CA LEU A 156 -7.19 -16.78 -7.81
C LEU A 156 -6.34 -17.11 -9.04
N ASP A 157 -6.87 -16.92 -10.24
CA ASP A 157 -6.12 -17.16 -11.47
C ASP A 157 -5.03 -16.10 -11.67
N TYR A 158 -5.27 -14.85 -11.30
CA TYR A 158 -4.20 -13.83 -11.24
C TYR A 158 -3.08 -14.25 -10.28
N LEU A 159 -3.41 -14.70 -9.07
CA LEU A 159 -2.41 -15.14 -8.10
C LEU A 159 -1.62 -16.37 -8.58
N ARG A 160 -2.27 -17.34 -9.22
CA ARG A 160 -1.60 -18.51 -9.81
C ARG A 160 -0.65 -18.12 -10.94
N SER A 161 -1.10 -17.21 -11.80
CA SER A 161 -0.30 -16.67 -12.90
C SER A 161 0.88 -15.87 -12.39
N TYR A 162 0.67 -15.08 -11.34
CA TYR A 162 1.71 -14.34 -10.65
C TYR A 162 2.80 -15.25 -10.07
N ASP A 163 2.43 -16.30 -9.33
CA ASP A 163 3.40 -17.25 -8.76
C ASP A 163 4.33 -17.84 -9.83
N LYS A 164 3.75 -18.23 -10.97
CA LYS A 164 4.51 -18.76 -12.12
C LYS A 164 5.43 -17.72 -12.75
N ALA A 165 4.92 -16.51 -12.99
CA ALA A 165 5.67 -15.41 -13.58
C ALA A 165 6.80 -14.96 -12.67
N LEU A 166 6.51 -14.78 -11.35
CA LEU A 166 7.47 -14.41 -10.33
C LEU A 166 8.65 -15.38 -10.26
N LYS A 167 8.37 -16.68 -10.15
CA LYS A 167 9.41 -17.71 -10.11
C LYS A 167 10.30 -17.69 -11.37
N SER A 168 9.70 -17.51 -12.54
CA SER A 168 10.44 -17.41 -13.80
C SER A 168 11.32 -16.16 -13.85
N ASN A 169 10.79 -15.00 -13.48
CA ASN A 169 11.52 -13.74 -13.54
C ASN A 169 12.63 -13.69 -12.50
N LEU A 170 12.34 -14.08 -11.26
CA LEU A 170 13.33 -14.13 -10.20
C LEU A 170 14.50 -15.04 -10.54
N SER A 171 14.24 -16.23 -11.14
CA SER A 171 15.30 -17.14 -11.59
C SER A 171 16.16 -16.51 -12.68
N LYS A 172 15.59 -15.77 -13.62
CA LYS A 172 16.34 -15.08 -14.68
C LYS A 172 17.19 -13.94 -14.12
N GLU A 173 16.62 -13.12 -13.24
CA GLU A 173 17.30 -12.00 -12.61
C GLU A 173 18.47 -12.49 -11.75
N ILE A 174 18.25 -13.49 -10.90
CA ILE A 174 19.30 -14.10 -10.07
C ILE A 174 20.41 -14.66 -10.96
N SER A 175 20.07 -15.40 -12.03
CA SER A 175 21.07 -15.98 -12.95
C SER A 175 21.88 -14.90 -13.67
N ALA A 176 21.24 -13.82 -14.10
CA ALA A 176 21.92 -12.69 -14.74
C ALA A 176 22.88 -11.99 -13.76
N LEU A 177 22.45 -11.75 -12.52
CA LEU A 177 23.28 -11.14 -11.49
C LEU A 177 24.44 -12.05 -11.08
N GLN A 178 24.21 -13.36 -10.89
CA GLN A 178 25.26 -14.33 -10.60
C GLN A 178 26.31 -14.36 -11.71
N SER A 179 25.90 -14.27 -12.97
CA SER A 179 26.81 -14.16 -14.10
C SER A 179 27.69 -12.91 -14.04
N LEU A 180 27.13 -11.78 -13.60
CA LEU A 180 27.89 -10.54 -13.41
C LEU A 180 28.85 -10.62 -12.22
N VAL A 181 28.43 -11.20 -11.10
CA VAL A 181 29.26 -11.37 -9.90
C VAL A 181 30.42 -12.32 -10.14
N ASN A 182 30.20 -13.38 -10.91
CA ASN A 182 31.23 -14.37 -11.22
C ASN A 182 32.29 -13.86 -12.22
N ASP A 183 32.05 -12.71 -12.85
CA ASP A 183 33.06 -12.04 -13.68
C ASP A 183 34.00 -11.23 -12.80
N SER A 184 35.15 -11.79 -12.47
CA SER A 184 36.17 -11.17 -11.60
C SER A 184 36.70 -9.81 -12.08
N ASN A 185 36.42 -9.44 -13.33
CA ASN A 185 36.81 -8.15 -13.92
C ASN A 185 35.77 -7.06 -13.70
N LYS A 186 34.60 -7.38 -13.11
CA LYS A 186 33.50 -6.43 -12.90
C LYS A 186 33.37 -6.05 -11.43
N LYS A 187 33.18 -4.78 -11.19
CA LYS A 187 32.75 -4.24 -9.90
C LYS A 187 31.28 -3.91 -9.98
N ILE A 188 30.50 -4.35 -9.02
CA ILE A 188 29.05 -4.15 -9.00
C ILE A 188 28.69 -3.13 -7.92
N GLY A 189 27.96 -2.11 -8.32
CA GLY A 189 27.35 -1.14 -7.42
C GLY A 189 25.81 -1.22 -7.52
N PHE A 190 25.14 -1.20 -6.39
CA PHE A 190 23.69 -1.07 -6.28
C PHE A 190 23.35 0.33 -5.83
N TYR A 191 22.50 1.00 -6.59
CA TYR A 191 22.02 2.35 -6.26
C TYR A 191 20.54 2.30 -5.86
N GLY A 192 20.22 2.91 -4.73
CA GLY A 192 18.87 2.94 -4.20
C GLY A 192 18.47 1.64 -3.52
N GLY A 193 18.33 1.68 -2.23
CA GLY A 193 17.99 0.50 -1.45
C GLY A 193 16.51 0.39 -1.19
N GLY A 194 15.76 -0.23 -2.09
CA GLY A 194 14.40 -0.68 -1.84
C GLY A 194 14.36 -2.12 -1.31
N ALA A 195 13.19 -2.58 -0.91
CA ALA A 195 12.94 -3.95 -0.45
C ALA A 195 13.45 -5.03 -1.45
N THR A 196 13.58 -4.68 -2.72
CA THR A 196 14.07 -5.56 -3.80
C THR A 196 15.50 -6.07 -3.56
N ILE A 197 16.37 -5.30 -2.89
CA ILE A 197 17.75 -5.74 -2.59
C ILE A 197 17.77 -6.91 -1.62
N SER A 198 16.79 -7.03 -0.73
CA SER A 198 16.72 -8.14 0.22
C SER A 198 16.60 -9.51 -0.46
N TYR A 199 16.03 -9.56 -1.66
CA TYR A 199 15.93 -10.79 -2.45
C TYR A 199 17.24 -11.18 -3.15
N LEU A 200 18.20 -10.27 -3.17
CA LEU A 200 19.51 -10.45 -3.79
C LEU A 200 20.60 -10.79 -2.77
N ALA A 201 20.22 -11.17 -1.57
CA ALA A 201 21.10 -11.38 -0.41
C ALA A 201 22.32 -12.29 -0.64
N ASN A 202 22.29 -13.15 -1.66
CA ASN A 202 23.37 -14.09 -1.99
C ASN A 202 24.46 -13.51 -2.92
N ILE A 203 24.41 -12.21 -3.28
CA ILE A 203 25.31 -11.58 -4.27
C ILE A 203 26.32 -10.63 -3.58
N GLN A 204 26.53 -10.76 -2.30
CA GLN A 204 26.96 -9.69 -1.41
C GLN A 204 28.46 -9.48 -1.24
N GLU A 205 29.30 -10.48 -1.46
CA GLU A 205 30.72 -10.40 -1.08
C GLU A 205 31.55 -9.41 -1.91
N HIS A 206 31.03 -8.98 -3.07
CA HIS A 206 31.75 -8.10 -4.01
C HIS A 206 30.96 -6.86 -4.45
N SER A 207 29.88 -6.52 -3.74
CA SER A 207 28.98 -5.42 -4.11
C SER A 207 29.11 -4.23 -3.17
N ARG A 208 29.05 -3.03 -3.73
CA ARG A 208 28.92 -1.77 -2.99
C ARG A 208 27.50 -1.26 -3.11
N PHE A 209 27.02 -0.60 -2.06
CA PHE A 209 25.67 -0.06 -1.99
C PHE A 209 25.74 1.46 -1.84
N PHE A 210 24.93 2.14 -2.64
CA PHE A 210 24.84 3.59 -2.69
C PHE A 210 23.40 4.03 -2.52
N ASP A 211 23.16 5.12 -1.81
CA ASP A 211 21.84 5.75 -1.69
C ASP A 211 21.97 7.27 -1.64
N GLY A 212 21.08 8.00 -2.31
CA GLY A 212 21.04 9.45 -2.25
C GLY A 212 20.48 10.03 -0.95
N ASP A 213 20.00 9.19 -0.04
CA ASP A 213 19.49 9.59 1.27
C ASP A 213 20.62 9.51 2.32
N GLU A 214 21.15 10.67 2.70
CA GLU A 214 22.22 10.80 3.69
C GLU A 214 21.93 10.09 5.02
N ALA A 215 20.65 9.99 5.41
CA ALA A 215 20.26 9.32 6.66
C ALA A 215 20.54 7.82 6.65
N LYS A 216 20.78 7.25 5.48
CA LYS A 216 21.10 5.81 5.32
C LYS A 216 22.58 5.52 5.30
N TRP A 217 23.43 6.50 5.07
CA TRP A 217 24.88 6.30 4.97
C TRP A 217 25.49 5.75 6.25
N GLY A 218 26.44 4.84 6.12
CA GLY A 218 27.03 4.11 7.22
C GLY A 218 26.14 3.04 7.85
N ASN A 219 24.88 2.94 7.45
CA ASN A 219 23.99 1.86 7.86
C ASN A 219 24.11 0.66 6.92
N LYS A 220 23.66 -0.50 7.37
CA LYS A 220 23.60 -1.72 6.57
C LYS A 220 22.15 -2.06 6.27
N TRP A 221 21.85 -2.36 5.01
CA TRP A 221 20.53 -2.85 4.62
C TRP A 221 20.14 -4.15 5.32
N MET A 222 21.12 -5.04 5.47
CA MET A 222 20.96 -6.33 6.14
C MET A 222 22.28 -6.71 6.82
N PRO A 223 22.24 -7.52 7.89
CA PRO A 223 23.44 -8.13 8.45
C PRO A 223 24.24 -8.87 7.36
N GLY A 224 25.54 -8.60 7.27
CA GLY A 224 26.43 -9.22 6.28
C GLY A 224 26.64 -8.45 4.98
N LEU A 225 25.89 -7.37 4.74
CA LEU A 225 26.14 -6.44 3.63
C LEU A 225 27.19 -5.40 3.96
N SER A 226 27.79 -4.81 2.91
CA SER A 226 28.58 -3.61 3.02
C SER A 226 27.74 -2.43 3.51
N GLU A 227 28.38 -1.42 4.09
CA GLU A 227 27.72 -0.17 4.46
C GLU A 227 27.24 0.58 3.22
N ILE A 228 26.18 1.35 3.38
CA ILE A 228 25.63 2.22 2.33
C ILE A 228 26.54 3.44 2.22
N GLU A 229 26.96 3.76 1.02
CA GLU A 229 27.89 4.83 0.72
C GLU A 229 27.19 6.00 0.01
N ASP A 230 27.82 7.16 0.05
CA ASP A 230 27.51 8.32 -0.80
C ASP A 230 27.75 7.94 -2.27
N PRO A 231 26.80 8.21 -3.17
CA PRO A 231 26.91 7.86 -4.60
C PRO A 231 28.07 8.51 -5.33
#